data_3c403d24db313167a8f928785a03d72f
#
_entry.id   3c403d24db313167a8f928785a03d72f
#
_cell.length_a   1.000
_cell.length_b   1.000
_cell.length_c   1.000
_cell.angle_alpha   90.00
_cell.angle_beta   90.00
_cell.angle_gamma   90.00
#
_symmetry.space_group_name_H-M   'P 1'
#
loop_
_entity.id
_entity.type
_entity.pdbx_description
1 polymer ?
#
loop_
_entity_poly.entity_id
_entity_poly.type
_entity_poly.pdbx_seq_one_letter_code
_entity_poly.pdbx_strand_id
1 'polypeptide(L)'
;AVMGGALFGSTFTAQLNATAFDVKSDVSALQKIRDMGGLELVMPAAFAASGACDDASFEGRTIVDFPLTGVSVDLPTGLAGTLHAMTFSEQIPGPTLRVTQGDVVRMTLTVPDGEATPHGNDMHASQVTAVPTFGAVQPGTSKTFCYIAEVPGVYKYHCSGVNVAAMDQHVLQGMYGIAIVDPIDGYSKLMVEKTAVNANGDVTRDRQFYSADALEFSLQYNQLYITDGNYDQTKMFGHQHTLTTVNGQALGYVPNEIHNLLNNGDVNKNIFVLQPWNSMDLHQYQSQLMFTPTGVHNRIFVENQGNEPVFFHIVGEILDRVTQGNRVQSHATETWLLGGSQNMIVDIVYDEPGIYVAVNHDYAAIYTGAVSITVA
;
A
#
# COMPACT_ATOMS: atom_id res chain seq x y z
N ALA A 1 21.93 -9.65 -0.81
CA ALA A 1 22.14 -9.52 0.64
C ALA A 1 23.44 -8.78 1.01
N VAL A 2 24.08 -8.12 0.06
CA VAL A 2 25.38 -7.45 0.30
C VAL A 2 25.30 -5.94 0.07
N MET A 3 24.17 -5.43 -0.37
CA MET A 3 24.03 -3.99 -0.64
C MET A 3 23.71 -3.13 0.59
N GLY A 4 23.15 -3.69 1.65
CA GLY A 4 22.73 -2.92 2.82
C GLY A 4 23.87 -2.46 3.76
N GLY A 5 25.00 -3.15 3.79
CA GLY A 5 26.11 -2.78 4.67
C GLY A 5 27.11 -1.79 4.09
N ALA A 6 26.98 -1.50 2.82
CA ALA A 6 28.00 -0.75 2.06
C ALA A 6 27.70 0.75 1.92
N LEU A 7 26.55 1.20 2.39
CA LEU A 7 26.12 2.60 2.26
C LEU A 7 26.76 3.55 3.28
N PHE A 8 27.53 3.05 4.25
CA PHE A 8 27.94 3.85 5.41
C PHE A 8 29.42 3.82 5.78
N GLY A 9 30.33 3.63 4.84
CA GLY A 9 31.75 3.69 5.18
C GLY A 9 32.73 3.45 4.03
N SER A 10 33.98 3.65 4.30
CA SER A 10 35.09 3.47 3.36
C SER A 10 35.26 2.07 2.73
N THR A 11 34.45 1.11 3.15
CA THR A 11 34.38 -0.25 2.62
C THR A 11 33.49 -0.38 1.38
N PHE A 12 32.73 0.65 1.03
CA PHE A 12 31.82 0.63 -0.14
C PHE A 12 32.57 0.49 -1.46
N THR A 13 33.70 1.17 -1.58
CA THR A 13 34.54 1.13 -2.80
C THR A 13 35.17 -0.24 -3.02
N ALA A 14 35.49 -0.96 -1.95
CA ALA A 14 36.14 -2.28 -2.06
C ALA A 14 35.14 -3.40 -2.39
N GLN A 15 33.86 -3.25 -1.99
CA GLN A 15 32.83 -4.25 -2.26
C GLN A 15 32.16 -4.08 -3.62
N LEU A 16 32.05 -2.87 -4.16
CA LEU A 16 31.65 -2.65 -5.56
C LEU A 16 32.56 -3.35 -6.57
N ASN A 17 33.83 -3.57 -6.18
CA ASN A 17 34.81 -4.21 -7.03
C ASN A 17 34.67 -5.73 -7.12
N ALA A 18 33.83 -6.36 -6.30
CA ALA A 18 33.93 -7.82 -6.13
C ALA A 18 32.77 -8.64 -6.74
N THR A 19 31.54 -8.14 -6.89
CA THR A 19 30.44 -9.07 -7.21
C THR A 19 29.22 -8.52 -8.01
N ALA A 20 29.12 -7.22 -8.25
CA ALA A 20 27.91 -6.66 -8.85
C ALA A 20 28.05 -6.13 -10.28
N PHE A 21 29.27 -5.92 -10.76
CA PHE A 21 29.55 -5.46 -12.12
C PHE A 21 30.73 -6.20 -12.70
N ASP A 22 30.65 -6.56 -13.96
CA ASP A 22 31.83 -7.00 -14.72
C ASP A 22 32.75 -5.80 -14.92
N VAL A 23 33.64 -5.61 -13.96
CA VAL A 23 34.60 -4.47 -13.91
C VAL A 23 35.50 -4.39 -15.16
N LYS A 24 35.54 -5.45 -15.94
CA LYS A 24 36.34 -5.46 -17.18
C LYS A 24 35.64 -4.78 -18.35
N SER A 25 34.31 -4.65 -18.29
CA SER A 25 33.53 -4.08 -19.40
C SER A 25 33.14 -2.61 -19.21
N ASP A 26 33.25 -2.04 -18.01
CA ASP A 26 32.77 -0.66 -17.76
C ASP A 26 33.69 0.23 -16.92
N VAL A 27 35.01 0.18 -17.25
CA VAL A 27 36.02 1.10 -16.69
C VAL A 27 35.63 2.56 -16.91
N SER A 28 34.84 2.86 -17.97
CA SER A 28 34.41 4.22 -18.27
C SER A 28 33.35 4.77 -17.29
N ALA A 29 32.45 3.93 -16.77
CA ALA A 29 31.47 4.35 -15.77
C ALA A 29 32.12 4.58 -14.41
N LEU A 30 33.04 3.69 -14.01
CA LEU A 30 33.80 3.86 -12.77
C LEU A 30 34.74 5.06 -12.85
N GLN A 31 35.32 5.33 -14.02
CA GLN A 31 36.16 6.51 -14.23
C GLN A 31 35.32 7.79 -14.13
N LYS A 32 34.12 7.83 -14.73
CA LYS A 32 33.20 8.96 -14.60
C LYS A 32 32.79 9.20 -13.12
N ILE A 33 32.47 8.15 -12.38
CA ILE A 33 32.16 8.27 -10.95
C ILE A 33 33.35 8.81 -10.16
N ARG A 34 34.56 8.39 -10.50
CA ARG A 34 35.81 8.88 -9.90
C ARG A 34 36.10 10.34 -10.28
N ASP A 35 35.93 10.68 -11.56
CA ASP A 35 36.15 12.02 -12.10
C ASP A 35 35.08 13.02 -11.60
N MET A 36 33.93 12.54 -11.20
CA MET A 36 32.89 13.30 -10.51
C MET A 36 33.15 13.45 -9.00
N GLY A 37 34.32 13.03 -8.49
CA GLY A 37 34.70 13.16 -7.08
C GLY A 37 34.09 12.09 -6.17
N GLY A 38 33.62 10.98 -6.75
CA GLY A 38 33.06 9.88 -6.01
C GLY A 38 31.66 10.19 -5.46
N LEU A 39 31.25 9.49 -4.42
CA LEU A 39 29.93 9.64 -3.82
C LEU A 39 29.65 11.05 -3.28
N GLU A 40 30.65 11.77 -2.87
CA GLU A 40 30.48 13.14 -2.34
C GLU A 40 30.00 14.16 -3.37
N LEU A 41 30.24 13.92 -4.65
CA LEU A 41 29.80 14.81 -5.73
C LEU A 41 28.42 14.42 -6.31
N VAL A 42 28.09 13.14 -6.25
CA VAL A 42 26.78 12.67 -6.73
C VAL A 42 25.69 12.97 -5.71
N MET A 43 26.04 13.01 -4.43
CA MET A 43 25.06 13.16 -3.36
C MET A 43 24.64 14.62 -3.07
N PRO A 44 25.51 15.61 -2.91
CA PRO A 44 25.07 16.93 -2.43
C PRO A 44 24.32 17.77 -3.45
N ALA A 45 24.69 17.73 -4.72
CA ALA A 45 24.11 18.62 -5.72
C ALA A 45 22.75 18.13 -6.27
N ALA A 46 22.61 16.80 -6.44
CA ALA A 46 21.34 16.21 -6.84
C ALA A 46 20.29 16.32 -5.73
N PHE A 47 20.72 16.33 -4.48
CA PHE A 47 19.85 16.44 -3.32
C PHE A 47 19.45 17.85 -2.94
N ALA A 48 20.28 18.83 -3.26
CA ALA A 48 19.93 20.23 -3.07
C ALA A 48 18.85 20.69 -4.05
N ALA A 49 18.74 20.03 -5.21
CA ALA A 49 17.76 20.38 -6.23
C ALA A 49 16.44 19.58 -6.12
N SER A 50 16.45 18.37 -5.56
CA SER A 50 15.25 17.57 -5.39
C SER A 50 14.67 17.76 -3.99
N GLY A 51 13.47 18.30 -3.91
CA GLY A 51 12.71 18.47 -2.68
C GLY A 51 12.78 19.84 -2.03
N ALA A 52 13.57 20.75 -2.53
CA ALA A 52 13.45 22.16 -2.14
C ALA A 52 12.13 22.73 -2.65
N CYS A 53 11.40 23.44 -1.77
CA CYS A 53 10.08 23.99 -2.10
C CYS A 53 10.12 25.36 -2.82
N ASP A 54 11.28 25.82 -3.19
CA ASP A 54 11.56 27.04 -3.94
C ASP A 54 12.05 26.82 -5.38
N ASP A 55 11.87 25.59 -5.89
CA ASP A 55 12.23 25.23 -7.26
C ASP A 55 11.36 26.00 -8.27
N ALA A 56 12.00 26.61 -9.25
CA ALA A 56 11.33 27.36 -10.30
C ALA A 56 10.35 26.53 -11.14
N SER A 57 10.51 25.20 -11.18
CA SER A 57 9.57 24.28 -11.85
C SER A 57 8.21 24.21 -11.18
N PHE A 58 8.08 24.71 -9.96
CA PHE A 58 6.81 24.74 -9.22
C PHE A 58 5.97 26.00 -9.52
N GLU A 59 6.55 27.00 -10.18
CA GLU A 59 5.86 28.25 -10.48
C GLU A 59 4.61 28.01 -11.34
N GLY A 60 3.49 28.57 -10.89
CA GLY A 60 2.20 28.46 -11.57
C GLY A 60 1.44 27.15 -11.37
N ARG A 61 1.98 26.22 -10.57
CA ARG A 61 1.32 24.96 -10.22
C ARG A 61 0.49 25.09 -8.95
N THR A 62 -0.52 24.24 -8.82
CA THR A 62 -1.25 24.05 -7.56
C THR A 62 -0.33 23.39 -6.55
N ILE A 63 -0.26 23.95 -5.34
CA ILE A 63 0.49 23.36 -4.22
C ILE A 63 -0.50 22.72 -3.27
N VAL A 64 -0.30 21.43 -3.00
CA VAL A 64 -1.09 20.66 -2.04
C VAL A 64 -0.23 20.36 -0.83
N ASP A 65 -0.65 20.90 0.33
CA ASP A 65 0.01 20.62 1.60
C ASP A 65 -0.37 19.25 2.12
N PHE A 66 0.63 18.45 2.49
CA PHE A 66 0.46 17.14 3.06
C PHE A 66 1.25 17.00 4.38
N PRO A 67 0.67 17.45 5.50
CA PRO A 67 1.29 17.32 6.80
C PRO A 67 1.11 15.91 7.36
N LEU A 68 2.19 15.34 7.89
CA LEU A 68 2.21 14.08 8.62
C LEU A 68 2.88 14.26 9.97
N THR A 69 2.40 13.52 10.97
CA THR A 69 3.03 13.43 12.28
C THR A 69 3.47 11.98 12.53
N GLY A 70 4.76 11.75 12.76
CA GLY A 70 5.28 10.43 13.08
C GLY A 70 5.20 10.18 14.59
N VAL A 71 4.38 9.23 15.03
CA VAL A 71 4.13 8.93 16.44
C VAL A 71 3.88 7.46 16.70
N SER A 72 4.27 7.02 17.90
CA SER A 72 3.94 5.68 18.42
C SER A 72 2.64 5.75 19.22
N VAL A 73 1.71 4.83 18.95
CA VAL A 73 0.41 4.75 19.65
C VAL A 73 -0.03 3.31 19.81
N ASP A 74 -0.91 3.09 20.77
CA ASP A 74 -1.56 1.80 20.97
C ASP A 74 -2.91 1.78 20.24
N LEU A 75 -3.06 0.85 19.28
CA LEU A 75 -4.25 0.72 18.44
C LEU A 75 -4.87 -0.67 18.56
N PRO A 76 -6.22 -0.78 18.56
CA PRO A 76 -6.89 -2.08 18.51
C PRO A 76 -6.73 -2.69 17.11
N THR A 77 -6.48 -4.01 17.05
CA THR A 77 -6.35 -4.75 15.79
C THR A 77 -7.64 -5.42 15.33
N GLY A 78 -8.66 -5.45 16.16
CA GLY A 78 -9.92 -6.15 15.91
C GLY A 78 -9.92 -7.59 16.39
N LEU A 79 -8.93 -8.41 16.06
CA LEU A 79 -8.89 -9.83 16.42
C LEU A 79 -8.04 -10.16 17.66
N ALA A 80 -6.98 -9.43 17.89
CA ALA A 80 -5.93 -9.86 18.81
C ALA A 80 -5.41 -8.74 19.71
N GLY A 81 -6.31 -7.98 20.30
CA GLY A 81 -5.90 -6.99 21.30
C GLY A 81 -5.22 -5.76 20.72
N THR A 82 -4.24 -5.25 21.42
CA THR A 82 -3.58 -3.98 21.12
C THR A 82 -2.32 -4.20 20.30
N LEU A 83 -2.13 -3.40 19.27
CA LEU A 83 -0.88 -3.24 18.53
C LEU A 83 -0.15 -2.02 19.05
N HIS A 84 1.09 -2.18 19.47
CA HIS A 84 2.01 -1.05 19.74
C HIS A 84 2.51 -0.52 18.41
N ALA A 85 1.72 0.35 17.82
CA ALA A 85 1.89 0.82 16.45
C ALA A 85 2.87 1.99 16.35
N MET A 86 3.58 2.07 15.24
CA MET A 86 4.18 3.29 14.75
C MET A 86 3.32 3.82 13.62
N THR A 87 2.95 5.10 13.64
CA THR A 87 1.90 5.62 12.78
C THR A 87 2.26 6.94 12.12
N PHE A 88 1.60 7.22 11.01
CA PHE A 88 1.44 8.59 10.53
C PHE A 88 0.11 9.16 11.02
N SER A 89 0.19 10.23 11.83
CA SER A 89 -0.98 10.97 12.34
C SER A 89 -1.96 10.12 13.15
N GLU A 90 -1.40 9.25 14.03
CA GLU A 90 -2.13 8.45 15.03
C GLU A 90 -3.14 7.44 14.46
N GLN A 91 -2.98 7.07 13.20
CA GLN A 91 -3.91 6.14 12.52
C GLN A 91 -3.19 5.16 11.60
N ILE A 92 -3.83 4.03 11.33
CA ILE A 92 -3.44 3.06 10.31
C ILE A 92 -4.63 2.77 9.39
N PRO A 93 -4.50 2.92 8.08
CA PRO A 93 -3.39 3.57 7.38
C PRO A 93 -3.25 5.04 7.75
N GLY A 94 -2.10 5.63 7.48
CA GLY A 94 -1.91 7.08 7.55
C GLY A 94 -2.85 7.84 6.60
N PRO A 95 -2.92 9.17 6.67
CA PRO A 95 -3.80 9.99 5.85
C PRO A 95 -3.63 9.73 4.35
N THR A 96 -4.74 9.72 3.61
CA THR A 96 -4.70 9.59 2.15
C THR A 96 -4.26 10.91 1.52
N LEU A 97 -3.18 10.87 0.72
CA LEU A 97 -2.85 11.97 -0.18
C LEU A 97 -3.64 11.82 -1.48
N ARG A 98 -4.32 12.88 -1.93
CA ARG A 98 -4.93 12.92 -3.25
C ARG A 98 -4.58 14.22 -3.97
N VAL A 99 -4.06 14.10 -5.18
CA VAL A 99 -3.61 15.21 -6.01
C VAL A 99 -3.91 14.93 -7.47
N THR A 100 -3.92 15.97 -8.30
CA THR A 100 -4.00 15.84 -9.75
C THR A 100 -2.60 15.81 -10.36
N GLN A 101 -2.43 15.05 -11.42
CA GLN A 101 -1.19 15.04 -12.20
C GLN A 101 -0.73 16.47 -12.54
N GLY A 102 0.50 16.79 -12.16
CA GLY A 102 1.08 18.09 -12.34
C GLY A 102 1.04 19.01 -11.12
N ASP A 103 0.28 18.68 -10.08
CA ASP A 103 0.32 19.38 -8.80
C ASP A 103 1.67 19.22 -8.11
N VAL A 104 2.01 20.20 -7.30
CA VAL A 104 3.16 20.14 -6.38
C VAL A 104 2.67 19.66 -5.02
N VAL A 105 3.22 18.56 -4.53
CA VAL A 105 3.00 18.12 -3.15
C VAL A 105 4.05 18.77 -2.26
N ARG A 106 3.60 19.48 -1.23
CA ARG A 106 4.46 19.96 -0.14
C ARG A 106 4.25 19.10 1.10
N MET A 107 5.08 18.09 1.23
CA MET A 107 5.02 17.14 2.34
C MET A 107 5.83 17.66 3.52
N THR A 108 5.23 17.69 4.70
CA THR A 108 5.90 18.03 5.95
C THR A 108 5.72 16.90 6.95
N LEU A 109 6.84 16.28 7.35
CA LEU A 109 6.85 15.31 8.44
C LEU A 109 7.33 15.99 9.72
N THR A 110 6.52 15.89 10.77
CA THR A 110 6.85 16.33 12.12
C THR A 110 6.95 15.12 13.02
N VAL A 111 8.01 15.05 13.82
CA VAL A 111 8.16 14.07 14.89
C VAL A 111 8.10 14.85 16.23
N PRO A 112 7.09 14.61 17.07
CA PRO A 112 6.91 15.35 18.30
C PRO A 112 8.07 15.19 19.28
N ASP A 113 8.25 16.17 20.14
CA ASP A 113 9.16 16.06 21.27
C ASP A 113 8.63 14.97 22.23
N GLY A 114 9.51 14.08 22.65
CA GLY A 114 9.13 12.93 23.49
C GLY A 114 8.85 11.64 22.73
N GLU A 115 8.77 11.66 21.38
CA GLU A 115 8.82 10.42 20.59
C GLU A 115 10.19 9.76 20.78
N ALA A 116 10.21 8.44 20.99
CA ALA A 116 11.45 7.72 21.26
C ALA A 116 12.31 7.49 20.00
N THR A 117 11.68 7.50 18.82
CA THR A 117 12.27 7.04 17.58
C THR A 117 12.16 8.11 16.49
N PRO A 118 13.25 8.42 15.76
CA PRO A 118 13.17 9.23 14.55
C PRO A 118 12.36 8.53 13.47
N HIS A 119 11.66 9.28 12.64
CA HIS A 119 10.88 8.78 11.51
C HIS A 119 11.29 9.45 10.22
N GLY A 120 11.03 8.81 9.10
CA GLY A 120 11.24 9.35 7.76
C GLY A 120 10.00 9.14 6.90
N ASN A 121 10.06 9.54 5.65
CA ASN A 121 9.00 9.25 4.69
C ASN A 121 9.61 8.96 3.32
N ASP A 122 9.17 7.87 2.70
CA ASP A 122 9.42 7.53 1.30
C ASP A 122 8.08 7.63 0.55
N MET A 123 8.04 8.51 -0.46
CA MET A 123 6.86 8.80 -1.27
C MET A 123 7.04 8.21 -2.67
N HIS A 124 6.48 7.04 -2.93
CA HIS A 124 6.61 6.38 -4.23
C HIS A 124 6.06 7.19 -5.40
N ALA A 125 5.15 8.13 -5.15
CA ALA A 125 4.66 9.07 -6.16
C ALA A 125 5.66 10.17 -6.55
N SER A 126 6.77 10.32 -5.82
CA SER A 126 7.59 11.53 -5.92
C SER A 126 8.56 11.54 -7.09
N GLN A 127 8.88 10.42 -7.72
CA GLN A 127 9.86 10.31 -8.81
C GLN A 127 11.22 11.01 -8.54
N VAL A 128 11.52 11.34 -7.29
CA VAL A 128 12.79 11.95 -6.87
C VAL A 128 13.73 10.89 -6.30
N THR A 129 15.01 11.20 -6.26
CA THR A 129 16.01 10.25 -5.76
C THR A 129 15.84 9.97 -4.26
N ALA A 130 16.03 8.72 -3.89
CA ALA A 130 15.71 8.16 -2.58
C ALA A 130 16.50 8.69 -1.40
N VAL A 131 17.52 9.50 -1.59
CA VAL A 131 18.36 9.95 -0.49
C VAL A 131 18.28 11.45 -0.38
N PRO A 132 18.59 11.95 0.69
CA PRO A 132 18.14 11.98 2.07
C PRO A 132 17.02 13.00 2.27
N THR A 133 16.31 13.32 1.20
CA THR A 133 15.09 14.15 1.27
C THR A 133 14.13 13.52 2.27
N PHE A 134 14.11 12.20 2.29
CA PHE A 134 13.34 11.36 3.16
C PHE A 134 14.10 10.91 4.43
N GLY A 135 15.33 11.43 4.64
CA GLY A 135 16.13 11.06 5.81
C GLY A 135 15.44 11.35 7.13
N ALA A 136 15.87 10.66 8.17
CA ALA A 136 15.25 10.69 9.47
C ALA A 136 15.02 12.11 10.00
N VAL A 137 13.78 12.35 10.42
CA VAL A 137 13.37 13.52 11.19
C VAL A 137 13.49 13.18 12.68
N GLN A 138 14.29 13.93 13.39
CA GLN A 138 14.54 13.68 14.83
C GLN A 138 13.35 14.12 15.68
N PRO A 139 13.12 13.48 16.85
CA PRO A 139 12.15 13.97 17.82
C PRO A 139 12.30 15.47 18.10
N GLY A 140 11.18 16.17 18.20
CA GLY A 140 11.14 17.62 18.37
C GLY A 140 11.42 18.44 17.10
N THR A 141 11.51 17.81 15.93
CA THR A 141 11.81 18.51 14.66
C THR A 141 10.80 18.21 13.56
N SER A 142 10.88 19.03 12.50
CA SER A 142 10.09 18.86 11.29
C SER A 142 10.97 18.96 10.05
N LYS A 143 10.58 18.30 8.98
CA LYS A 143 11.24 18.41 7.69
C LYS A 143 10.19 18.52 6.59
N THR A 144 10.41 19.44 5.65
CA THR A 144 9.52 19.65 4.50
C THR A 144 10.30 19.40 3.22
N PHE A 145 9.65 18.77 2.24
CA PHE A 145 10.13 18.68 0.88
C PHE A 145 8.96 18.77 -0.10
N CYS A 146 9.28 19.15 -1.34
CA CYS A 146 8.30 19.32 -2.41
C CYS A 146 8.67 18.46 -3.62
N TYR A 147 7.64 18.00 -4.33
CA TYR A 147 7.80 17.29 -5.59
C TYR A 147 6.58 17.49 -6.48
N ILE A 148 6.74 17.28 -7.77
CA ILE A 148 5.65 17.29 -8.73
C ILE A 148 5.08 15.87 -8.83
N ALA A 149 3.76 15.71 -8.72
CA ALA A 149 3.07 14.46 -8.98
C ALA A 149 2.94 14.22 -10.49
N GLU A 150 3.96 13.63 -11.11
CA GLU A 150 4.08 13.58 -12.57
C GLU A 150 3.28 12.45 -13.22
N VAL A 151 3.17 11.30 -12.55
CA VAL A 151 2.60 10.08 -13.12
C VAL A 151 1.30 9.74 -12.41
N PRO A 152 0.16 9.66 -13.12
CA PRO A 152 -1.10 9.26 -12.51
C PRO A 152 -1.06 7.80 -12.08
N GLY A 153 -1.75 7.50 -10.97
CA GLY A 153 -1.83 6.16 -10.40
C GLY A 153 -2.04 6.15 -8.90
N VAL A 154 -1.92 4.98 -8.34
CA VAL A 154 -1.95 4.74 -6.89
C VAL A 154 -0.54 4.43 -6.44
N TYR A 155 -0.14 4.94 -5.30
CA TYR A 155 1.21 4.82 -4.80
C TYR A 155 1.23 4.63 -3.29
N LYS A 156 2.17 3.83 -2.83
CA LYS A 156 2.52 3.74 -1.42
C LYS A 156 3.29 4.97 -0.97
N TYR A 157 3.07 5.40 0.25
CA TYR A 157 4.06 6.13 1.02
C TYR A 157 4.28 5.41 2.36
N HIS A 158 5.49 5.46 2.88
CA HIS A 158 5.82 4.76 4.11
C HIS A 158 7.02 5.38 4.82
N CYS A 159 7.21 5.00 6.08
CA CYS A 159 8.39 5.41 6.81
C CYS A 159 9.66 4.82 6.18
N SER A 160 10.66 5.65 5.96
CA SER A 160 11.98 5.20 5.52
C SER A 160 12.86 4.70 6.68
N GLY A 161 12.33 4.73 7.90
CA GLY A 161 13.06 4.36 9.11
C GLY A 161 14.19 5.31 9.45
N VAL A 162 14.95 4.96 10.48
CA VAL A 162 16.20 5.65 10.85
C VAL A 162 17.31 5.22 9.90
N ASN A 163 17.24 3.98 9.48
CA ASN A 163 18.11 3.34 8.52
C ASN A 163 17.37 2.13 7.89
N VAL A 164 17.92 1.56 6.86
CA VAL A 164 17.32 0.41 6.15
C VAL A 164 17.07 -0.79 7.09
N ALA A 165 17.83 -0.92 8.17
CA ALA A 165 17.72 -2.04 9.09
C ALA A 165 16.49 -1.98 10.03
N ALA A 166 15.84 -0.81 10.16
CA ALA A 166 14.63 -0.63 10.99
C ALA A 166 13.40 -0.27 10.15
N MET A 167 13.52 -0.18 8.84
CA MET A 167 12.42 0.25 7.97
C MET A 167 11.27 -0.74 7.99
N ASP A 168 11.57 -2.05 7.98
CA ASP A 168 10.58 -3.12 8.07
C ASP A 168 9.72 -2.99 9.33
N GLN A 169 10.32 -2.75 10.49
CA GLN A 169 9.61 -2.56 11.74
C GLN A 169 8.64 -1.38 11.65
N HIS A 170 9.12 -0.20 11.22
CA HIS A 170 8.28 0.99 11.16
C HIS A 170 7.10 0.81 10.19
N VAL A 171 7.38 0.28 8.99
CA VAL A 171 6.36 0.08 7.97
C VAL A 171 5.33 -0.97 8.40
N LEU A 172 5.79 -2.15 8.82
CA LEU A 172 4.89 -3.26 9.13
C LEU A 172 4.11 -3.06 10.44
N GLN A 173 4.56 -2.15 11.32
CA GLN A 173 3.79 -1.72 12.49
C GLN A 173 2.79 -0.59 12.21
N GLY A 174 2.69 -0.08 10.96
CA GLY A 174 1.62 0.81 10.58
C GLY A 174 1.99 2.13 9.93
N MET A 175 3.29 2.44 9.77
CA MET A 175 3.72 3.70 9.14
C MET A 175 3.66 3.63 7.62
N TYR A 176 2.47 3.57 7.08
CA TYR A 176 2.19 3.56 5.65
C TYR A 176 0.85 4.26 5.33
N GLY A 177 0.68 4.62 4.09
CA GLY A 177 -0.56 5.13 3.55
C GLY A 177 -0.56 5.15 2.03
N ILE A 178 -1.63 5.67 1.46
CA ILE A 178 -1.88 5.70 0.03
C ILE A 178 -1.79 7.12 -0.51
N ALA A 179 -1.13 7.29 -1.66
CA ALA A 179 -1.14 8.50 -2.45
C ALA A 179 -1.81 8.23 -3.80
N ILE A 180 -2.84 9.00 -4.14
CA ILE A 180 -3.58 8.90 -5.37
C ILE A 180 -3.25 10.12 -6.22
N VAL A 181 -2.72 9.88 -7.41
CA VAL A 181 -2.48 10.92 -8.42
C VAL A 181 -3.51 10.73 -9.53
N ASP A 182 -4.52 11.61 -9.53
CA ASP A 182 -5.57 11.57 -10.54
C ASP A 182 -5.01 12.03 -11.91
N PRO A 183 -5.41 11.39 -13.02
CA PRO A 183 -5.01 11.85 -14.35
C PRO A 183 -5.51 13.26 -14.62
N ILE A 184 -4.70 14.11 -15.25
CA ILE A 184 -5.08 15.49 -15.57
C ILE A 184 -6.29 15.54 -16.53
N ASP A 185 -6.44 14.56 -17.39
CA ASP A 185 -7.57 14.43 -18.31
C ASP A 185 -8.76 13.68 -17.69
N GLY A 186 -8.68 13.34 -16.40
CA GLY A 186 -9.66 12.53 -15.67
C GLY A 186 -9.59 11.04 -16.04
N TYR A 187 -10.47 10.28 -15.41
CA TYR A 187 -10.59 8.83 -15.65
C TYR A 187 -11.41 8.56 -16.93
N SER A 188 -11.13 7.43 -17.56
CA SER A 188 -11.90 6.99 -18.73
C SER A 188 -13.20 6.27 -18.32
N LYS A 189 -14.20 6.31 -19.20
CA LYS A 189 -15.42 5.49 -19.07
C LYS A 189 -15.06 4.01 -18.87
N LEU A 190 -15.86 3.31 -18.06
CA LEU A 190 -15.74 1.87 -17.92
C LEU A 190 -16.59 1.19 -18.99
N MET A 191 -15.98 0.25 -19.70
CA MET A 191 -16.66 -0.67 -20.59
C MET A 191 -16.70 -2.05 -19.93
N VAL A 192 -17.90 -2.57 -19.73
CA VAL A 192 -18.14 -3.92 -19.22
C VAL A 192 -18.68 -4.76 -20.36
N GLU A 193 -18.05 -5.89 -20.63
CA GLU A 193 -18.53 -6.86 -21.60
C GLU A 193 -19.20 -8.02 -20.88
N LYS A 194 -20.52 -8.15 -21.06
CA LYS A 194 -21.32 -9.25 -20.51
C LYS A 194 -21.46 -10.34 -21.55
N THR A 195 -21.09 -11.53 -21.19
CA THR A 195 -21.23 -12.71 -22.04
C THR A 195 -22.34 -13.59 -21.51
N ALA A 196 -23.30 -13.93 -22.35
CA ALA A 196 -24.36 -14.88 -22.03
C ALA A 196 -24.34 -16.02 -23.03
N VAL A 197 -24.64 -17.23 -22.57
CA VAL A 197 -24.80 -18.42 -23.42
C VAL A 197 -26.26 -18.85 -23.37
N ASN A 198 -26.93 -18.88 -24.53
CA ASN A 198 -28.30 -19.31 -24.61
C ASN A 198 -28.44 -20.85 -24.53
N ALA A 199 -29.66 -21.36 -24.46
CA ALA A 199 -29.94 -22.79 -24.37
C ALA A 199 -29.42 -23.62 -25.57
N ASN A 200 -29.16 -22.99 -26.71
CA ASN A 200 -28.60 -23.63 -27.90
C ASN A 200 -27.08 -23.62 -27.94
N GLY A 201 -26.44 -23.00 -26.95
CA GLY A 201 -24.99 -22.82 -26.90
C GLY A 201 -24.46 -21.60 -27.65
N ASP A 202 -25.33 -20.74 -28.18
CA ASP A 202 -24.90 -19.52 -28.86
C ASP A 202 -24.41 -18.50 -27.82
N VAL A 203 -23.25 -17.91 -28.09
CA VAL A 203 -22.64 -16.89 -27.23
C VAL A 203 -23.08 -15.50 -27.68
N THR A 204 -23.72 -14.76 -26.80
CA THR A 204 -24.01 -13.34 -26.99
C THR A 204 -23.04 -12.52 -26.18
N ARG A 205 -22.59 -11.38 -26.72
CA ARG A 205 -21.75 -10.42 -26.02
C ARG A 205 -22.40 -9.06 -26.09
N ASP A 206 -22.70 -8.52 -24.94
CA ASP A 206 -23.23 -7.18 -24.78
C ASP A 206 -22.19 -6.27 -24.12
N ARG A 207 -22.04 -5.05 -24.63
CA ARG A 207 -21.10 -4.06 -24.11
C ARG A 207 -21.87 -2.92 -23.52
N GLN A 208 -21.71 -2.75 -22.21
CA GLN A 208 -22.26 -1.63 -21.49
C GLN A 208 -21.17 -0.63 -21.14
N PHE A 209 -21.55 0.66 -21.17
CA PHE A 209 -20.61 1.75 -20.86
C PHE A 209 -21.13 2.54 -19.68
N TYR A 210 -20.29 2.68 -18.68
CA TYR A 210 -20.55 3.45 -17.49
C TYR A 210 -19.78 4.76 -17.48
N SER A 211 -20.29 5.76 -16.77
CA SER A 211 -19.58 7.04 -16.60
C SER A 211 -18.15 6.83 -16.08
N ALA A 212 -17.27 7.79 -16.36
CA ALA A 212 -15.97 7.86 -15.71
C ALA A 212 -16.09 8.18 -14.21
N ASP A 213 -17.19 8.83 -13.82
CA ASP A 213 -17.51 9.05 -12.40
C ASP A 213 -17.86 7.72 -11.74
N ALA A 214 -17.30 7.48 -10.57
CA ALA A 214 -17.45 6.24 -9.84
C ALA A 214 -17.64 6.54 -8.34
N LEU A 215 -18.23 5.60 -7.63
CA LEU A 215 -18.09 5.55 -6.18
C LEU A 215 -16.69 5.01 -5.86
N GLU A 216 -15.96 5.72 -5.02
CA GLU A 216 -14.56 5.43 -4.78
C GLU A 216 -14.30 4.89 -3.39
N PHE A 217 -13.48 3.86 -3.31
CA PHE A 217 -13.08 3.18 -2.08
C PHE A 217 -11.57 2.92 -2.11
N SER A 218 -10.96 2.71 -0.94
CA SER A 218 -9.58 2.25 -0.85
C SER A 218 -9.46 1.01 0.04
N LEU A 219 -8.63 0.06 -0.38
CA LEU A 219 -8.31 -1.15 0.37
C LEU A 219 -6.79 -1.30 0.44
N GLN A 220 -6.23 -1.16 1.64
CA GLN A 220 -4.81 -1.24 1.90
C GLN A 220 -4.51 -2.48 2.75
N TYR A 221 -3.86 -3.45 2.14
CA TYR A 221 -3.51 -4.74 2.78
C TYR A 221 -2.15 -4.64 3.47
N ASN A 222 -2.04 -5.20 4.66
CA ASN A 222 -0.77 -5.33 5.38
C ASN A 222 -0.72 -6.63 6.18
N GLN A 223 0.49 -7.10 6.47
CA GLN A 223 0.73 -8.23 7.38
C GLN A 223 1.39 -7.72 8.66
N LEU A 224 0.87 -8.14 9.80
CA LEU A 224 1.44 -7.88 11.11
C LEU A 224 2.21 -9.10 11.62
N TYR A 225 3.45 -8.87 11.99
CA TYR A 225 4.32 -9.87 12.61
C TYR A 225 4.53 -9.44 14.05
N ILE A 226 3.68 -9.92 14.95
CA ILE A 226 3.64 -9.45 16.33
C ILE A 226 3.70 -10.60 17.35
N THR A 227 4.32 -10.29 18.48
CA THR A 227 4.27 -11.07 19.72
C THR A 227 3.96 -10.09 20.84
N ASP A 228 2.88 -10.34 21.58
CA ASP A 228 2.40 -9.46 22.67
C ASP A 228 2.27 -7.99 22.24
N GLY A 229 1.73 -7.76 21.03
CA GLY A 229 1.52 -6.41 20.47
C GLY A 229 2.75 -5.75 19.87
N ASN A 230 3.94 -6.33 20.04
CA ASN A 230 5.20 -5.79 19.55
C ASN A 230 5.65 -6.48 18.26
N TYR A 231 6.36 -5.76 17.41
CA TYR A 231 6.96 -6.30 16.21
C TYR A 231 7.93 -7.43 16.50
N ASP A 232 7.76 -8.54 15.78
CA ASP A 232 8.61 -9.72 15.86
C ASP A 232 9.32 -9.96 14.51
N GLN A 233 10.54 -9.52 14.43
CA GLN A 233 11.36 -9.64 13.22
C GLN A 233 11.62 -11.11 12.84
N THR A 234 11.68 -12.03 13.81
CA THR A 234 11.86 -13.45 13.53
C THR A 234 10.67 -14.03 12.78
N LYS A 235 9.46 -13.65 13.18
CA LYS A 235 8.24 -14.01 12.46
C LYS A 235 8.23 -13.44 11.05
N MET A 236 8.66 -12.19 10.90
CA MET A 236 8.71 -11.53 9.59
C MET A 236 9.66 -12.26 8.64
N PHE A 237 10.88 -12.58 9.06
CA PHE A 237 11.82 -13.36 8.26
C PHE A 237 11.34 -14.80 8.00
N GLY A 238 10.54 -15.33 8.89
CA GLY A 238 9.93 -16.67 8.75
C GLY A 238 8.64 -16.67 7.92
N HIS A 239 8.17 -15.52 7.40
CA HIS A 239 6.87 -15.38 6.74
C HIS A 239 5.70 -15.92 7.58
N GLN A 240 5.75 -15.67 8.90
CA GLN A 240 4.77 -16.14 9.88
C GLN A 240 3.97 -14.96 10.42
N HIS A 241 3.16 -14.33 9.55
CA HIS A 241 2.31 -13.23 9.99
C HIS A 241 1.33 -13.70 11.09
N THR A 242 1.10 -12.85 12.06
CA THR A 242 0.14 -13.09 13.15
C THR A 242 -1.25 -12.68 12.72
N LEU A 243 -1.36 -11.55 12.05
CA LEU A 243 -2.59 -11.00 11.49
C LEU A 243 -2.31 -10.45 10.10
N THR A 244 -3.35 -10.43 9.27
CA THR A 244 -3.43 -9.57 8.09
C THR A 244 -4.49 -8.52 8.31
N THR A 245 -4.25 -7.33 7.80
CA THR A 245 -5.18 -6.22 7.96
C THR A 245 -5.60 -5.67 6.61
N VAL A 246 -6.82 -5.14 6.56
CA VAL A 246 -7.30 -4.26 5.51
C VAL A 246 -7.63 -2.94 6.16
N ASN A 247 -7.03 -1.86 5.67
CA ASN A 247 -7.18 -0.52 6.26
C ASN A 247 -6.89 -0.48 7.77
N GLY A 248 -5.86 -1.21 8.20
CA GLY A 248 -5.40 -1.25 9.59
C GLY A 248 -6.20 -2.15 10.53
N GLN A 249 -7.25 -2.82 10.05
CA GLN A 249 -8.10 -3.70 10.85
C GLN A 249 -8.07 -5.13 10.32
N ALA A 250 -8.09 -6.11 11.23
CA ALA A 250 -8.19 -7.52 10.90
C ALA A 250 -9.64 -7.97 11.05
N LEU A 251 -10.35 -8.15 9.94
CA LEU A 251 -11.69 -8.73 9.90
C LEU A 251 -11.57 -10.20 9.53
N GLY A 252 -11.24 -11.01 10.47
CA GLY A 252 -10.92 -12.38 10.18
C GLY A 252 -11.80 -13.35 10.91
N TYR A 253 -11.53 -14.52 10.62
CA TYR A 253 -12.14 -15.73 10.95
C TYR A 253 -11.23 -16.53 11.92
N VAL A 254 -11.80 -17.12 12.95
CA VAL A 254 -11.03 -17.80 13.98
C VAL A 254 -10.87 -19.27 13.63
N PRO A 255 -9.68 -19.71 13.20
CA PRO A 255 -9.45 -21.09 12.79
C PRO A 255 -9.81 -22.15 13.85
N ASN A 256 -9.66 -21.80 15.12
CA ASN A 256 -9.95 -22.71 16.22
C ASN A 256 -11.43 -23.11 16.32
N GLU A 257 -12.35 -22.26 15.92
CA GLU A 257 -13.77 -22.60 15.92
C GLU A 257 -14.15 -23.55 14.79
N ILE A 258 -13.49 -23.43 13.63
CA ILE A 258 -13.65 -24.43 12.57
C ILE A 258 -13.07 -25.78 12.97
N HIS A 259 -11.89 -25.78 13.55
CA HIS A 259 -11.33 -27.02 14.07
C HIS A 259 -12.30 -27.70 15.03
N ASN A 260 -12.95 -26.94 15.90
CA ASN A 260 -13.95 -27.47 16.81
C ASN A 260 -15.22 -27.93 16.08
N LEU A 261 -15.69 -27.19 15.05
CA LEU A 261 -16.83 -27.58 14.24
C LEU A 261 -16.56 -28.84 13.42
N LEU A 262 -15.42 -28.94 12.77
CA LEU A 262 -14.99 -30.12 12.02
C LEU A 262 -14.79 -31.34 12.94
N ASN A 263 -14.19 -31.13 14.11
CA ASN A 263 -13.96 -32.19 15.07
C ASN A 263 -15.24 -32.69 15.76
N ASN A 264 -16.27 -31.83 15.87
CA ASN A 264 -17.56 -32.19 16.45
C ASN A 264 -18.57 -32.70 15.40
N GLY A 265 -18.20 -32.83 14.15
CA GLY A 265 -19.03 -33.33 13.07
C GLY A 265 -20.25 -32.46 12.71
N ASP A 266 -20.32 -31.25 13.22
CA ASP A 266 -21.44 -30.33 12.97
C ASP A 266 -21.15 -29.45 11.74
N VAL A 267 -21.23 -30.06 10.57
CA VAL A 267 -21.00 -29.41 9.27
C VAL A 267 -22.09 -28.40 8.87
N ASN A 268 -23.18 -28.30 9.66
CA ASN A 268 -24.29 -27.39 9.35
C ASN A 268 -24.24 -26.06 10.09
N LYS A 269 -23.31 -25.88 11.02
CA LYS A 269 -23.07 -24.54 11.59
C LYS A 269 -22.30 -23.72 10.59
N ASN A 270 -22.81 -22.52 10.34
CA ASN A 270 -22.20 -21.55 9.44
C ASN A 270 -20.69 -21.49 9.66
N ILE A 271 -19.95 -22.01 8.71
CA ILE A 271 -18.50 -22.09 8.70
C ILE A 271 -17.88 -20.68 8.71
N PHE A 272 -18.63 -19.67 8.35
CA PHE A 272 -18.26 -18.25 8.37
C PHE A 272 -18.84 -17.55 9.61
N VAL A 273 -18.44 -17.99 10.78
CA VAL A 273 -18.55 -17.10 11.94
C VAL A 273 -17.36 -16.15 11.84
N LEU A 274 -17.58 -15.06 11.13
CA LEU A 274 -16.72 -13.90 11.29
C LEU A 274 -16.83 -13.51 12.77
N GLN A 275 -15.91 -14.00 13.60
CA GLN A 275 -15.76 -13.32 14.87
C GLN A 275 -15.26 -11.93 14.55
N PRO A 276 -15.86 -10.98 15.04
CA PRO A 276 -16.65 -10.80 16.26
C PRO A 276 -18.10 -10.35 16.00
N TRP A 277 -18.78 -10.89 15.00
CA TRP A 277 -20.15 -10.47 14.64
C TRP A 277 -21.14 -10.47 15.82
N ASN A 278 -20.89 -11.26 16.85
CA ASN A 278 -21.75 -11.34 18.02
C ASN A 278 -21.46 -10.26 19.09
N SER A 279 -20.39 -9.48 18.95
CA SER A 279 -19.97 -8.46 19.90
C SER A 279 -19.50 -7.17 19.23
N MET A 280 -19.75 -7.02 17.93
CA MET A 280 -19.19 -5.95 17.12
C MET A 280 -19.78 -4.59 17.44
N ASP A 281 -18.91 -3.70 17.81
CA ASP A 281 -19.05 -2.32 17.40
C ASP A 281 -18.63 -2.22 15.91
N LEU A 282 -19.62 -2.23 15.02
CA LEU A 282 -19.40 -2.14 13.57
C LEU A 282 -18.62 -0.90 13.18
N HIS A 283 -18.57 0.11 14.03
CA HIS A 283 -17.81 1.34 13.77
C HIS A 283 -16.32 1.11 13.62
N GLN A 284 -15.73 0.17 14.35
CA GLN A 284 -14.30 -0.12 14.20
C GLN A 284 -13.93 -0.78 12.86
N TYR A 285 -14.91 -1.31 12.12
CA TYR A 285 -14.71 -1.97 10.81
C TYR A 285 -15.26 -1.16 9.64
N GLN A 286 -15.69 0.08 9.83
CA GLN A 286 -16.28 0.90 8.77
C GLN A 286 -15.35 1.04 7.55
N SER A 287 -14.04 1.09 7.77
CA SER A 287 -13.07 1.19 6.69
C SER A 287 -12.98 -0.05 5.78
N GLN A 288 -13.59 -1.15 6.18
CA GLN A 288 -13.65 -2.42 5.44
C GLN A 288 -15.04 -2.74 4.90
N LEU A 289 -16.03 -1.89 5.22
CA LEU A 289 -17.40 -2.01 4.75
C LEU A 289 -17.65 -0.98 3.66
N MET A 290 -18.01 -1.45 2.49
CA MET A 290 -18.37 -0.62 1.34
C MET A 290 -19.86 -0.78 1.06
N PHE A 291 -20.54 0.32 0.76
CA PHE A 291 -21.95 0.31 0.39
C PHE A 291 -22.09 0.97 -0.97
N THR A 292 -22.74 0.29 -1.90
CA THR A 292 -22.96 0.78 -3.25
C THR A 292 -24.30 0.31 -3.80
N PRO A 293 -25.03 1.12 -4.56
CA PRO A 293 -26.17 0.60 -5.32
C PRO A 293 -25.71 -0.33 -6.44
N THR A 294 -26.51 -1.33 -6.77
CA THR A 294 -26.28 -2.15 -7.95
C THR A 294 -26.30 -1.34 -9.24
N GLY A 295 -25.54 -1.74 -10.22
CA GLY A 295 -25.43 -1.07 -11.53
C GLY A 295 -24.67 0.25 -11.51
N VAL A 296 -23.99 0.58 -10.42
CA VAL A 296 -23.17 1.78 -10.29
C VAL A 296 -21.69 1.42 -10.49
N HIS A 297 -20.97 2.25 -11.22
CA HIS A 297 -19.52 2.13 -11.37
C HIS A 297 -18.82 2.39 -10.04
N ASN A 298 -18.04 1.43 -9.60
CA ASN A 298 -17.18 1.53 -8.42
C ASN A 298 -15.71 1.54 -8.84
N ARG A 299 -14.92 2.37 -8.19
CA ARG A 299 -13.46 2.42 -8.34
C ARG A 299 -12.82 2.15 -6.99
N ILE A 300 -12.05 1.08 -6.92
CA ILE A 300 -11.38 0.64 -5.70
C ILE A 300 -9.87 0.82 -5.90
N PHE A 301 -9.26 1.66 -5.08
CA PHE A 301 -7.83 1.84 -5.00
C PHE A 301 -7.26 0.78 -4.08
N VAL A 302 -6.51 -0.18 -4.62
CA VAL A 302 -5.97 -1.31 -3.86
C VAL A 302 -4.46 -1.19 -3.78
N GLU A 303 -3.94 -1.32 -2.57
CA GLU A 303 -2.51 -1.23 -2.28
C GLU A 303 -2.08 -2.39 -1.39
N ASN A 304 -0.98 -3.06 -1.74
CA ASN A 304 -0.29 -3.99 -0.84
C ASN A 304 0.77 -3.22 -0.05
N GLN A 305 0.46 -2.87 1.16
CA GLN A 305 1.35 -2.15 2.08
C GLN A 305 2.38 -3.07 2.75
N GLY A 306 2.13 -4.39 2.72
CA GLY A 306 2.98 -5.40 3.35
C GLY A 306 4.07 -5.94 2.43
N ASN A 307 4.70 -7.00 2.86
CA ASN A 307 5.80 -7.68 2.17
C ASN A 307 5.42 -9.04 1.55
N GLU A 308 4.26 -9.59 1.91
CA GLU A 308 3.75 -10.83 1.33
C GLU A 308 2.79 -10.54 0.18
N PRO A 309 2.66 -11.45 -0.81
CA PRO A 309 1.74 -11.27 -1.92
C PRO A 309 0.28 -11.14 -1.49
N VAL A 310 -0.48 -10.32 -2.22
CA VAL A 310 -1.92 -10.24 -2.11
C VAL A 310 -2.53 -10.77 -3.40
N PHE A 311 -3.28 -11.86 -3.32
CA PHE A 311 -4.08 -12.41 -4.40
C PHE A 311 -5.49 -11.83 -4.27
N PHE A 312 -5.68 -10.64 -4.81
CA PHE A 312 -6.93 -9.90 -4.66
C PHE A 312 -8.04 -10.56 -5.47
N HIS A 313 -9.13 -10.91 -4.80
CA HIS A 313 -10.30 -11.52 -5.40
C HIS A 313 -11.57 -10.98 -4.72
N ILE A 314 -12.63 -10.80 -5.50
CA ILE A 314 -13.97 -10.49 -4.99
C ILE A 314 -14.85 -11.69 -5.23
N VAL A 315 -15.29 -12.34 -4.17
CA VAL A 315 -16.14 -13.54 -4.26
C VAL A 315 -17.46 -13.19 -4.92
N GLY A 316 -17.77 -13.91 -6.01
CA GLY A 316 -18.99 -13.73 -6.78
C GLY A 316 -18.89 -12.73 -7.93
N GLU A 317 -17.71 -12.11 -8.14
CA GLU A 317 -17.52 -11.08 -9.17
C GLU A 317 -16.29 -11.28 -10.03
N ILE A 318 -16.32 -10.65 -11.19
CA ILE A 318 -15.19 -10.46 -12.09
C ILE A 318 -14.77 -9.00 -12.05
N LEU A 319 -13.48 -8.75 -11.88
CA LEU A 319 -12.93 -7.40 -11.93
C LEU A 319 -13.04 -6.89 -13.38
N ASP A 320 -13.91 -5.91 -13.63
CA ASP A 320 -14.21 -5.43 -14.97
C ASP A 320 -13.01 -4.77 -15.66
N ARG A 321 -12.21 -4.04 -14.88
CA ARG A 321 -10.96 -3.42 -15.34
C ARG A 321 -9.95 -3.32 -14.23
N VAL A 322 -8.71 -3.73 -14.52
CA VAL A 322 -7.56 -3.52 -13.64
C VAL A 322 -6.58 -2.57 -14.31
N THR A 323 -6.22 -1.51 -13.59
CA THR A 323 -5.24 -0.49 -14.03
C THR A 323 -4.08 -0.44 -13.04
N GLN A 324 -2.85 -0.44 -13.54
CA GLN A 324 -1.63 -0.19 -12.73
C GLN A 324 -0.87 1.02 -13.30
N GLY A 325 -0.52 1.95 -12.42
CA GLY A 325 -0.04 3.25 -12.86
C GLY A 325 -1.09 3.92 -13.75
N ASN A 326 -0.72 4.28 -14.98
CA ASN A 326 -1.62 4.89 -15.96
C ASN A 326 -2.04 3.93 -17.09
N ARG A 327 -1.87 2.62 -16.90
CA ARG A 327 -2.12 1.61 -17.95
C ARG A 327 -3.13 0.56 -17.50
N VAL A 328 -4.13 0.35 -18.36
CA VAL A 328 -5.03 -0.80 -18.21
C VAL A 328 -4.22 -2.08 -18.45
N GLN A 329 -4.24 -2.97 -17.47
CA GLN A 329 -3.54 -4.25 -17.49
C GLN A 329 -4.45 -5.39 -17.94
N SER A 330 -5.71 -5.36 -17.50
CA SER A 330 -6.67 -6.42 -17.80
C SER A 330 -8.09 -5.89 -17.84
N HIS A 331 -8.92 -6.59 -18.59
CA HIS A 331 -10.37 -6.53 -18.56
C HIS A 331 -10.91 -7.92 -18.21
N ALA A 332 -11.95 -7.97 -17.40
CA ALA A 332 -12.65 -9.20 -17.03
C ALA A 332 -11.70 -10.27 -16.45
N THR A 333 -10.98 -9.93 -15.40
CA THR A 333 -10.13 -10.88 -14.67
C THR A 333 -10.75 -11.24 -13.32
N GLU A 334 -10.54 -12.47 -12.88
CA GLU A 334 -11.16 -13.02 -11.67
C GLU A 334 -10.31 -12.70 -10.43
N THR A 335 -9.01 -12.88 -10.52
CA THR A 335 -8.05 -12.65 -9.43
C THR A 335 -6.85 -11.87 -9.95
N TRP A 336 -6.30 -10.97 -9.13
CA TRP A 336 -5.12 -10.19 -9.49
C TRP A 336 -4.05 -10.25 -8.41
N LEU A 337 -2.81 -10.53 -8.81
CA LEU A 337 -1.67 -10.60 -7.92
C LEU A 337 -1.05 -9.22 -7.71
N LEU A 338 -0.89 -8.83 -6.45
CA LEU A 338 -0.09 -7.69 -6.00
C LEU A 338 1.10 -8.18 -5.16
N GLY A 339 2.30 -7.95 -5.64
CA GLY A 339 3.51 -8.11 -4.83
C GLY A 339 3.63 -7.03 -3.76
N GLY A 340 4.63 -7.14 -2.90
CA GLY A 340 4.91 -6.12 -1.88
C GLY A 340 5.07 -4.73 -2.50
N SER A 341 4.38 -3.74 -1.95
CA SER A 341 4.34 -2.36 -2.45
C SER A 341 3.76 -2.18 -3.87
N GLN A 342 3.07 -3.17 -4.41
CA GLN A 342 2.30 -3.02 -5.64
C GLN A 342 0.89 -2.54 -5.36
N ASN A 343 0.35 -1.82 -6.33
CA ASN A 343 -0.97 -1.20 -6.28
C ASN A 343 -1.73 -1.41 -7.58
N MET A 344 -3.03 -1.18 -7.52
CA MET A 344 -3.90 -1.16 -8.69
C MET A 344 -5.15 -0.31 -8.45
N ILE A 345 -5.81 0.05 -9.54
CA ILE A 345 -7.17 0.54 -9.53
C ILE A 345 -8.04 -0.58 -10.12
N VAL A 346 -9.06 -0.97 -9.38
CA VAL A 346 -10.10 -1.90 -9.84
C VAL A 346 -11.36 -1.09 -10.13
N ASP A 347 -11.83 -1.14 -11.36
CA ASP A 347 -13.16 -0.65 -11.70
C ASP A 347 -14.10 -1.85 -11.83
N ILE A 348 -15.28 -1.77 -11.21
CA ILE A 348 -16.26 -2.87 -11.12
C ILE A 348 -17.69 -2.35 -11.03
N VAL A 349 -18.62 -3.14 -11.54
CA VAL A 349 -20.06 -2.91 -11.42
C VAL A 349 -20.73 -4.14 -10.84
N TYR A 350 -21.27 -4.02 -9.65
CA TYR A 350 -22.07 -5.08 -9.04
C TYR A 350 -23.45 -5.11 -9.68
N ASP A 351 -23.82 -6.22 -10.35
CA ASP A 351 -25.05 -6.31 -11.13
C ASP A 351 -26.26 -6.72 -10.30
N GLU A 352 -26.05 -7.45 -9.23
CA GLU A 352 -27.10 -8.01 -8.39
C GLU A 352 -26.99 -7.49 -6.95
N PRO A 353 -28.13 -7.30 -6.25
CA PRO A 353 -28.08 -6.95 -4.84
C PRO A 353 -27.56 -8.13 -4.02
N GLY A 354 -26.58 -7.85 -3.14
CA GLY A 354 -25.97 -8.92 -2.35
C GLY A 354 -24.85 -8.45 -1.44
N ILE A 355 -24.19 -9.43 -0.84
CA ILE A 355 -22.99 -9.24 -0.05
C ILE A 355 -21.83 -9.87 -0.82
N TYR A 356 -20.85 -9.06 -1.14
CA TYR A 356 -19.64 -9.45 -1.84
C TYR A 356 -18.45 -9.33 -0.89
N VAL A 357 -17.53 -10.29 -0.96
CA VAL A 357 -16.40 -10.36 -0.05
C VAL A 357 -15.11 -10.25 -0.84
N ALA A 358 -14.39 -9.15 -0.65
CA ALA A 358 -13.05 -9.02 -1.19
C ALA A 358 -12.02 -9.61 -0.21
N VAL A 359 -11.14 -10.46 -0.73
CA VAL A 359 -10.18 -11.22 0.07
C VAL A 359 -8.78 -11.15 -0.54
N ASN A 360 -7.77 -11.35 0.30
CA ASN A 360 -6.52 -11.92 -0.18
C ASN A 360 -6.70 -13.44 -0.25
N HIS A 361 -6.70 -14.03 -1.45
CA HIS A 361 -6.99 -15.45 -1.65
C HIS A 361 -5.84 -16.39 -1.23
N ASP A 362 -4.92 -15.92 -0.41
CA ASP A 362 -4.12 -16.74 0.46
C ASP A 362 -4.98 -17.16 1.66
N TYR A 363 -5.19 -18.44 1.85
CA TYR A 363 -6.07 -18.94 2.91
C TYR A 363 -5.59 -18.54 4.31
N ALA A 364 -4.28 -18.52 4.56
CA ALA A 364 -3.75 -18.05 5.83
C ALA A 364 -4.10 -16.56 6.06
N ALA A 365 -4.01 -15.74 5.02
CA ALA A 365 -4.37 -14.33 5.08
C ALA A 365 -5.87 -14.10 5.31
N ILE A 366 -6.74 -14.89 4.67
CA ILE A 366 -8.19 -14.83 4.91
C ILE A 366 -8.48 -15.09 6.39
N TYR A 367 -7.92 -16.16 6.94
CA TYR A 367 -8.17 -16.57 8.32
C TYR A 367 -7.59 -15.62 9.36
N THR A 368 -6.61 -14.82 8.99
CA THR A 368 -5.94 -13.87 9.89
C THR A 368 -6.40 -12.42 9.70
N GLY A 369 -7.34 -12.14 8.78
CA GLY A 369 -8.00 -10.85 8.76
C GLY A 369 -8.10 -10.12 7.41
N ALA A 370 -7.56 -10.66 6.31
CA ALA A 370 -7.56 -9.99 5.01
C ALA A 370 -8.90 -10.11 4.27
N VAL A 371 -9.94 -9.50 4.86
CA VAL A 371 -11.32 -9.53 4.37
C VAL A 371 -11.90 -8.13 4.39
N SER A 372 -12.63 -7.76 3.34
CA SER A 372 -13.52 -6.60 3.31
C SER A 372 -14.86 -6.97 2.67
N ILE A 373 -15.90 -6.23 2.99
CA ILE A 373 -17.28 -6.55 2.61
C ILE A 373 -17.87 -5.39 1.81
N THR A 374 -18.48 -5.71 0.67
CA THR A 374 -19.32 -4.79 -0.09
C THR A 374 -20.77 -5.24 0.02
N VAL A 375 -21.67 -4.30 0.30
CA VAL A 375 -23.12 -4.48 0.23
C VAL A 375 -23.62 -3.67 -0.96
N ALA A 376 -24.12 -4.37 -1.96
CA ALA A 376 -24.66 -3.77 -3.18
C ALA A 376 -26.20 -3.87 -3.25
#